data_5e8d342db4faf2f4162a838e8744c505
#
_entry.id   5e8d342db4faf2f4162a838e8744c505
#
_cell.length_a   1.000
_cell.length_b   1.000
_cell.length_c   1.000
_cell.angle_alpha   90.00
_cell.angle_beta   90.00
_cell.angle_gamma   90.00
#
_symmetry.space_group_name_H-M   'P 1'
#
loop_
_entity.id
_entity.type
_entity.pdbx_description
1 polymer ?
#
loop_
_entity_poly.entity_id
_entity_poly.type
_entity_poly.pdbx_seq_one_letter_code
_entity_poly.pdbx_strand_id
1 'polypeptide(L)'
;QARIYGAYPRKGTLAPGADADIVIWDPELSTTATVENRHGNVDYTPYEGREFHGGPAAVYVRGNLVYGDGELVGERGSGRFVERSFTATEGLEVRV
;
A
#
# COMPACT_ATOMS: atom_id res chain seq x y z
N GLN A 1 -1.38 8.25 9.98
CA GLN A 1 -2.63 8.12 9.19
C GLN A 1 -3.58 7.10 9.79
N ALA A 2 -3.12 5.89 10.07
CA ALA A 2 -4.01 4.85 10.63
C ALA A 2 -4.68 5.26 11.93
N ARG A 3 -4.00 5.99 12.79
CA ARG A 3 -4.59 6.51 14.03
C ARG A 3 -5.67 7.55 13.77
N ILE A 4 -5.40 8.45 12.83
CA ILE A 4 -6.35 9.52 12.49
C ILE A 4 -7.64 8.94 11.90
N TYR A 5 -7.52 7.91 11.07
CA TYR A 5 -8.66 7.33 10.39
C TYR A 5 -9.28 6.13 11.09
N GLY A 6 -8.82 5.81 12.29
CA GLY A 6 -9.43 4.78 13.12
C GLY A 6 -9.11 3.34 12.71
N ALA A 7 -8.03 3.13 12.00
CA ALA A 7 -7.60 1.79 11.57
C ALA A 7 -6.45 1.20 12.39
N TYR A 8 -5.82 2.00 13.24
CA TYR A 8 -4.73 1.55 14.12
C TYR A 8 -5.32 0.80 15.33
N PRO A 9 -4.73 -0.25 15.84
CA PRO A 9 -3.45 -0.83 15.47
C PRO A 9 -3.53 -1.96 14.42
N ARG A 10 -4.68 -2.23 13.88
CA ARG A 10 -4.84 -3.26 12.85
C ARG A 10 -4.01 -2.93 11.61
N LYS A 11 -3.99 -1.67 11.23
CA LYS A 11 -3.18 -1.12 10.16
C LYS A 11 -2.17 -0.11 10.71
N GLY A 12 -1.14 0.17 9.94
CA GLY A 12 -0.20 1.23 10.26
C GLY A 12 0.96 0.84 11.16
N THR A 13 1.14 -0.46 11.42
CA THR A 13 2.26 -0.95 12.21
C THR A 13 2.62 -2.37 11.79
N LEU A 14 3.87 -2.73 12.00
CA LEU A 14 4.35 -4.11 11.86
C LEU A 14 4.54 -4.67 13.28
N ALA A 15 3.52 -5.35 13.75
CA ALA A 15 3.51 -5.89 15.11
C ALA A 15 2.62 -7.13 15.15
N PRO A 16 2.87 -8.05 16.10
CA PRO A 16 1.97 -9.18 16.29
C PRO A 16 0.53 -8.70 16.52
N GLY A 17 -0.42 -9.29 15.83
CA GLY A 17 -1.83 -8.93 15.89
C GLY A 17 -2.27 -7.89 14.85
N ALA A 18 -1.34 -7.21 14.22
CA ALA A 18 -1.67 -6.32 13.11
C ALA A 18 -1.76 -7.09 11.80
N ASP A 19 -2.48 -6.53 10.82
CA ASP A 19 -2.51 -7.12 9.49
C ASP A 19 -1.13 -7.04 8.84
N ALA A 20 -0.74 -8.09 8.14
CA ALA A 20 0.53 -8.14 7.45
C ALA A 20 0.43 -7.46 6.08
N ASP A 21 0.30 -6.14 6.10
CA ASP A 21 0.37 -5.29 4.92
C ASP A 21 1.80 -4.78 4.84
N ILE A 22 2.60 -5.39 3.97
CA ILE A 22 4.04 -5.22 3.99
C ILE A 22 4.53 -4.92 2.58
N VAL A 23 5.38 -3.91 2.47
CA VAL A 23 6.07 -3.61 1.23
C VAL A 23 7.57 -3.85 1.44
N ILE A 24 8.14 -4.70 0.61
CA ILE A 24 9.59 -4.89 0.56
C ILE A 24 10.10 -3.97 -0.54
N TRP A 25 10.93 -3.02 -0.15
CA TRP A 25 11.39 -1.95 -1.02
C TRP A 25 12.81 -2.19 -1.48
N ASP A 26 13.05 -2.07 -2.77
CA ASP A 26 14.39 -2.16 -3.36
C ASP A 26 14.83 -0.77 -3.81
N PRO A 27 15.80 -0.15 -3.12
CA PRO A 27 16.26 1.19 -3.50
C PRO A 27 17.08 1.21 -4.79
N GLU A 28 17.56 0.06 -5.24
CA GLU A 28 18.36 -0.04 -6.47
C GLU A 28 17.51 -0.18 -7.73
N LEU A 29 16.23 -0.44 -7.56
CA LEU A 29 15.32 -0.61 -8.68
C LEU A 29 15.12 0.72 -9.40
N SER A 30 15.12 0.69 -10.72
CA SER A 30 14.90 1.87 -11.54
C SER A 30 13.78 1.57 -12.52
N THR A 31 12.80 2.48 -12.61
CA THR A 31 11.61 2.28 -13.44
C THR A 31 11.24 3.58 -14.12
N THR A 32 10.91 3.50 -15.40
CA THR A 32 10.33 4.63 -16.12
C THR A 32 8.81 4.50 -16.11
N ALA A 33 8.13 5.55 -15.70
CA ALA A 33 6.66 5.54 -15.65
C ALA A 33 6.09 5.55 -17.08
N THR A 34 5.28 4.54 -17.36
CA THR A 34 4.54 4.46 -18.64
C THR A 34 3.12 4.01 -18.34
N VAL A 35 2.21 4.26 -19.29
CA VAL A 35 0.84 3.78 -19.17
C VAL A 35 0.81 2.26 -19.06
N GLU A 36 1.69 1.58 -19.78
CA GLU A 36 1.73 0.11 -19.83
C GLU A 36 2.16 -0.51 -18.50
N ASN A 37 3.01 0.14 -17.72
CA ASN A 37 3.48 -0.44 -16.45
C ASN A 37 2.67 0.03 -15.25
N ARG A 38 1.56 0.71 -15.48
CA ARG A 38 0.62 1.08 -14.43
C ARG A 38 -0.60 0.17 -14.47
N HIS A 39 -1.14 -0.09 -13.31
CA HIS A 39 -2.28 -1.01 -13.17
C HIS A 39 -3.61 -0.26 -13.09
N GLY A 40 -3.69 0.88 -13.75
CA GLY A 40 -4.91 1.68 -13.80
C GLY A 40 -5.69 1.46 -15.10
N ASN A 41 -6.91 1.92 -15.11
CA ASN A 41 -7.82 1.79 -16.27
C ASN A 41 -7.88 3.06 -17.12
N VAL A 42 -7.00 3.99 -16.90
CA VAL A 42 -6.91 5.21 -17.70
C VAL A 42 -5.76 5.09 -18.69
N ASP A 43 -5.87 5.78 -19.80
CA ASP A 43 -4.93 5.68 -20.90
C ASP A 43 -3.83 6.75 -20.86
N TYR A 44 -3.68 7.43 -19.74
CA TYR A 44 -2.66 8.44 -19.58
C TYR A 44 -2.09 8.44 -18.16
N THR A 45 -0.90 8.99 -18.01
CA THR A 45 -0.32 9.31 -16.71
C THR A 45 0.44 10.63 -16.81
N PRO A 46 0.29 11.53 -15.82
CA PRO A 46 1.05 12.78 -15.81
C PRO A 46 2.56 12.56 -15.62
N TYR A 47 2.96 11.34 -15.25
CA TYR A 47 4.36 10.99 -15.01
C TYR A 47 5.00 10.25 -16.17
N GLU A 48 4.33 10.17 -17.32
CA GLU A 48 4.83 9.46 -18.51
C GLU A 48 6.26 9.87 -18.84
N GLY A 49 7.15 8.89 -18.94
CA GLY A 49 8.55 9.09 -19.25
C GLY A 49 9.42 9.46 -18.06
N ARG A 50 8.85 9.67 -16.88
CA ARG A 50 9.61 10.00 -15.69
C ARG A 50 10.29 8.78 -15.12
N GLU A 51 11.58 8.93 -14.81
CA GLU A 51 12.35 7.85 -14.22
C GLU A 51 12.28 7.95 -12.69
N PHE A 52 12.03 6.81 -12.05
CA PHE A 52 11.98 6.69 -10.60
C PHE A 52 13.06 5.74 -10.12
N HIS A 53 13.74 6.12 -9.04
CA HIS A 53 14.72 5.28 -8.37
C HIS A 53 14.09 4.70 -7.11
N GLY A 54 14.28 3.41 -6.92
CA GLY A 54 13.64 2.66 -5.86
C GLY A 54 12.24 2.23 -6.23
N GLY A 55 11.84 1.07 -5.76
CA GLY A 55 10.54 0.52 -6.03
C GLY A 55 10.25 -0.71 -5.20
N PRO A 56 9.00 -1.16 -5.18
CA PRO A 56 8.64 -2.36 -4.44
C PRO A 56 9.17 -3.61 -5.13
N ALA A 57 9.88 -4.43 -4.38
CA ALA A 57 10.28 -5.77 -4.82
C ALA A 57 9.14 -6.76 -4.59
N ALA A 58 8.40 -6.59 -3.51
CA ALA A 58 7.24 -7.42 -3.20
C ALA A 58 6.25 -6.63 -2.35
N VAL A 59 4.97 -6.92 -2.52
CA VAL A 59 3.90 -6.31 -1.73
C VAL A 59 3.00 -7.42 -1.21
N TYR A 60 2.75 -7.40 0.09
CA TYR A 60 1.85 -8.33 0.76
C TYR A 60 0.67 -7.58 1.32
N VAL A 61 -0.51 -8.13 1.16
CA VAL A 61 -1.73 -7.63 1.80
C VAL A 61 -2.31 -8.75 2.65
N ARG A 62 -2.43 -8.50 3.93
CA ARG A 62 -2.87 -9.50 4.93
C ARG A 62 -2.11 -10.83 4.81
N GLY A 63 -0.80 -10.73 4.57
CA GLY A 63 0.08 -11.88 4.44
C GLY A 63 0.06 -12.56 3.08
N ASN A 64 -0.76 -12.11 2.14
CA ASN A 64 -0.84 -12.68 0.81
C ASN A 64 -0.04 -11.85 -0.17
N LEU A 65 0.83 -12.49 -0.94
CA LEU A 65 1.60 -11.82 -1.97
C LEU A 65 0.66 -11.31 -3.07
N VAL A 66 0.69 -10.01 -3.33
CA VAL A 66 -0.12 -9.41 -4.40
C VAL A 66 0.71 -8.83 -5.52
N TYR A 67 1.99 -8.62 -5.27
CA TYR A 67 2.93 -8.13 -6.28
C TYR A 67 4.31 -8.69 -5.97
N GLY A 68 4.98 -9.22 -6.96
CA GLY A 68 6.34 -9.75 -6.83
C GLY A 68 6.95 -9.98 -8.19
N ASP A 69 8.27 -9.87 -8.28
CA ASP A 69 9.04 -10.08 -9.51
C ASP A 69 8.50 -9.29 -10.71
N GLY A 70 8.03 -8.07 -10.46
CA GLY A 70 7.48 -7.20 -11.48
C GLY A 70 6.07 -7.54 -11.94
N GLU A 71 5.41 -8.51 -11.31
CA GLU A 71 4.10 -8.96 -11.72
C GLU A 71 3.05 -8.80 -10.64
N LEU A 72 1.86 -8.38 -11.04
CA LEU A 72 0.71 -8.34 -10.18
C LEU A 72 0.11 -9.73 -10.09
N VAL A 73 0.15 -10.34 -8.90
CA VAL A 73 -0.30 -11.72 -8.69
C VAL A 73 -1.50 -11.81 -7.73
N GLY A 74 -2.02 -10.67 -7.29
CA GLY A 74 -3.17 -10.65 -6.41
C GLY A 74 -4.44 -11.15 -7.09
N GLU A 75 -5.34 -11.72 -6.30
CA GLU A 75 -6.63 -12.17 -6.80
C GLU A 75 -7.64 -11.02 -6.81
N ARG A 76 -8.40 -10.94 -7.90
CA ARG A 76 -9.49 -9.97 -8.01
C ARG A 76 -10.53 -10.27 -6.92
N GLY A 77 -10.98 -9.22 -6.23
CA GLY A 77 -11.98 -9.37 -5.18
C GLY A 77 -11.40 -9.77 -3.82
N SER A 78 -10.09 -9.83 -3.67
CA SER A 78 -9.45 -10.21 -2.40
C SER A 78 -9.44 -9.10 -1.35
N GLY A 79 -9.77 -7.88 -1.73
CA GLY A 79 -9.88 -6.77 -0.80
C GLY A 79 -10.98 -6.97 0.22
N ARG A 80 -10.80 -6.41 1.41
CA ARG A 80 -11.79 -6.46 2.49
C ARG A 80 -12.00 -5.08 3.06
N PHE A 81 -13.24 -4.80 3.39
CA PHE A 81 -13.57 -3.57 4.09
C PHE A 81 -12.93 -3.58 5.48
N VAL A 82 -12.31 -2.49 5.85
CA VAL A 82 -11.73 -2.31 7.19
C VAL A 82 -12.67 -1.45 8.00
N GLU A 83 -13.24 -2.04 9.03
CA GLU A 83 -14.08 -1.31 9.95
C GLU A 83 -13.22 -0.38 10.80
N ARG A 84 -13.58 0.88 10.84
CA ARG A 84 -12.85 1.88 11.59
C ARG A 84 -13.44 1.99 12.99
N SER A 85 -12.58 2.21 13.95
CA SER A 85 -13.00 2.45 15.32
C SER A 85 -12.45 3.80 15.77
N PHE A 86 -13.35 4.72 16.01
CA PHE A 86 -13.01 5.99 16.64
C PHE A 86 -13.32 5.91 18.13
N THR A 87 -12.81 4.90 18.78
CA THR A 87 -13.00 4.77 20.21
C THR A 87 -12.51 6.02 20.85
N ALA A 88 -13.42 6.84 21.13
CA ALA A 88 -13.22 8.01 21.92
C ALA A 88 -12.03 8.77 21.42
N THR A 89 -11.85 9.46 20.71
CA THR A 89 -10.74 10.38 20.56
C THR A 89 -9.48 9.99 21.33
N GLU A 90 -9.40 8.73 21.79
CA GLU A 90 -8.22 8.27 22.46
C GLU A 90 -7.04 8.31 21.52
N GLY A 91 -6.07 9.12 21.83
CA GLY A 91 -4.94 9.34 20.99
C GLY A 91 -5.25 10.18 19.76
N LEU A 92 -6.51 10.53 19.59
CA LEU A 92 -6.93 11.47 18.58
C LEU A 92 -7.05 12.84 19.18
N GLU A 93 -6.17 13.20 19.99
CA GLU A 93 -6.08 14.59 20.28
C GLU A 93 -5.85 15.30 18.98
N VAL A 94 -6.84 16.05 18.58
CA VAL A 94 -6.72 16.84 17.40
C VAL A 94 -5.65 17.88 17.67
N ARG A 95 -4.50 17.48 17.33
CA ARG A 95 -3.41 18.40 17.33
C ARG A 95 -3.29 18.93 15.94
N VAL A 96 -3.90 19.94 15.78
CA VAL A 96 -3.72 20.63 14.52
C VAL A 96 -2.54 21.54 14.57
#